data_b321db5057c872ee00c4fd73f87d1c31
#
_entry.id   b321db5057c872ee00c4fd73f87d1c31
#
_cell.length_a   1.000
_cell.length_b   1.000
_cell.length_c   1.000
_cell.angle_alpha   90.00
_cell.angle_beta   90.00
_cell.angle_gamma   90.00
#
_symmetry.space_group_name_H-M   'P 1'
#
loop_
_entity.id
_entity.type
_entity.pdbx_description
1 polymer ?
#
loop_
_entity_poly.entity_id
_entity_poly.type
_entity_poly.pdbx_seq_one_letter_code
_entity_poly.pdbx_strand_id
1 'polypeptide(L)'
;KGGSDAVTILVLHDGELVVKKIIPLEYEDRLRAQYLWLQKYNKLRYLVKVKGEKRSNNYYSIDLEYNSENIPFFEFLHQKHLDDSMAVLDHVWAYLYDNIHKDAKKANYYPKIRDQYIKKHIYSCVEKAEKVDDELRMVRSFDKIKINGREYDNLDVIMAKIKSNKHAWRDIATYRRGDVVHGDMAIDNILVSPTSHQPLIIDPAPDGNLIEGPVFDLGKLSQYKRQ
;
A
#
# COMPACT_ATOMS: atom_id res chain seq x y z
N LYS A 1 -0.62 2.94 16.09
CA LYS A 1 -0.30 4.29 15.59
C LYS A 1 0.17 4.11 14.15
N GLY A 2 -0.71 4.41 13.20
CA GLY A 2 -0.32 4.45 11.78
C GLY A 2 0.67 5.60 11.55
N GLY A 3 1.64 5.41 10.66
CA GLY A 3 2.65 6.42 10.33
C GLY A 3 2.13 7.56 9.43
N SER A 4 0.84 7.90 9.50
CA SER A 4 0.27 9.02 8.75
C SER A 4 0.15 10.26 9.64
N ASP A 5 0.43 11.43 9.06
CA ASP A 5 0.24 12.72 9.72
C ASP A 5 -1.25 13.06 9.94
N ALA A 6 -2.16 12.21 9.47
CA ALA A 6 -3.60 12.37 9.61
C ALA A 6 -4.11 11.74 10.92
N VAL A 7 -5.02 12.45 11.58
CA VAL A 7 -5.82 11.95 12.69
C VAL A 7 -7.11 11.35 12.14
N THR A 8 -7.42 10.12 12.55
CA THR A 8 -8.66 9.43 12.18
C THR A 8 -9.54 9.28 13.41
N ILE A 9 -10.78 9.76 13.33
CA ILE A 9 -11.76 9.70 14.41
C ILE A 9 -13.12 9.21 13.90
N LEU A 10 -13.90 8.60 14.77
CA LEU A 10 -15.30 8.27 14.50
C LEU A 10 -16.17 9.43 15.02
N VAL A 11 -17.05 9.92 14.17
CA VAL A 11 -17.90 11.09 14.45
C VAL A 11 -19.35 10.77 14.12
N LEU A 12 -20.27 11.22 14.96
CA LEU A 12 -21.69 11.25 14.65
C LEU A 12 -22.00 12.53 13.86
N HIS A 13 -22.44 12.37 12.61
CA HIS A 13 -22.78 13.47 11.72
C HIS A 13 -24.17 13.22 11.13
N ASP A 14 -25.12 14.13 11.39
CA ASP A 14 -26.51 14.03 10.94
C ASP A 14 -27.21 12.70 11.28
N GLY A 15 -26.87 12.12 12.44
CA GLY A 15 -27.44 10.85 12.90
C GLY A 15 -26.74 9.60 12.34
N GLU A 16 -25.75 9.75 11.48
CA GLU A 16 -24.91 8.66 10.95
C GLU A 16 -23.50 8.71 11.52
N LEU A 17 -22.92 7.53 11.78
CA LEU A 17 -21.49 7.42 12.12
C LEU A 17 -20.67 7.52 10.83
N VAL A 18 -19.66 8.37 10.85
CA VAL A 18 -18.71 8.54 9.78
C VAL A 18 -17.28 8.47 10.31
N VAL A 19 -16.37 7.95 9.53
CA VAL A 19 -14.92 8.03 9.80
C VAL A 19 -14.42 9.34 9.23
N LYS A 20 -13.97 10.23 10.11
CA LYS A 20 -13.38 11.52 9.71
C LYS A 20 -11.86 11.43 9.78
N LYS A 21 -11.19 11.70 8.66
CA LYS A 21 -9.74 11.90 8.58
C LYS A 21 -9.44 13.38 8.51
N ILE A 22 -8.50 13.84 9.34
CA ILE A 22 -8.14 15.26 9.50
C ILE A 22 -6.63 15.38 9.37
N ILE A 23 -6.17 16.35 8.58
CA ILE A 23 -4.75 16.61 8.37
C ILE A 23 -4.48 18.13 8.42
N PRO A 24 -3.32 18.59 8.94
CA PRO A 24 -2.90 19.99 8.82
C PRO A 24 -2.82 20.42 7.35
N LEU A 25 -3.09 21.71 7.07
CA LEU A 25 -3.09 22.21 5.68
C LEU A 25 -1.76 22.03 4.95
N GLU A 26 -0.65 22.01 5.67
CA GLU A 26 0.67 21.78 5.06
C GLU A 26 0.82 20.41 4.39
N TYR A 27 -0.06 19.45 4.74
CA TYR A 27 -0.12 18.09 4.17
C TYR A 27 -1.42 17.83 3.41
N GLU A 28 -2.21 18.87 3.14
CA GLU A 28 -3.54 18.77 2.48
C GLU A 28 -3.48 17.95 1.20
N ASP A 29 -2.47 18.15 0.37
CA ASP A 29 -2.37 17.51 -0.94
C ASP A 29 -2.46 15.98 -0.88
N ARG A 30 -1.92 15.36 0.18
CA ARG A 30 -1.97 13.90 0.38
C ARG A 30 -3.40 13.40 0.60
N LEU A 31 -4.13 14.04 1.54
CA LEU A 31 -5.49 13.62 1.87
C LEU A 31 -6.46 13.99 0.74
N ARG A 32 -6.21 15.09 0.04
CA ARG A 32 -6.98 15.50 -1.12
C ARG A 32 -6.80 14.55 -2.31
N ALA A 33 -5.59 14.06 -2.55
CA ALA A 33 -5.35 13.03 -3.56
C ALA A 33 -6.12 11.75 -3.24
N GLN A 34 -6.14 11.32 -1.98
CA GLN A 34 -6.98 10.21 -1.50
C GLN A 34 -8.47 10.46 -1.76
N TYR A 35 -8.98 11.64 -1.41
CA TYR A 35 -10.35 12.04 -1.66
C TYR A 35 -10.73 11.95 -3.13
N LEU A 36 -9.94 12.57 -4.02
CA LEU A 36 -10.20 12.58 -5.46
C LEU A 36 -10.18 11.18 -6.06
N TRP A 37 -9.26 10.32 -5.60
CA TRP A 37 -9.21 8.94 -6.02
C TRP A 37 -10.46 8.16 -5.59
N LEU A 38 -10.85 8.27 -4.33
CA LEU A 38 -12.07 7.64 -3.81
C LEU A 38 -13.32 8.16 -4.51
N GLN A 39 -13.40 9.47 -4.79
CA GLN A 39 -14.50 10.06 -5.53
C GLN A 39 -14.61 9.50 -6.95
N LYS A 40 -13.48 9.36 -7.65
CA LYS A 40 -13.41 8.73 -8.98
C LYS A 40 -13.99 7.32 -8.98
N TYR A 41 -13.71 6.55 -7.94
CA TYR A 41 -14.12 5.16 -7.80
C TYR A 41 -15.32 4.95 -6.87
N ASN A 42 -16.06 6.00 -6.51
CA ASN A 42 -17.12 5.95 -5.50
C ASN A 42 -18.30 5.01 -5.85
N LYS A 43 -18.44 4.62 -7.12
CA LYS A 43 -19.45 3.66 -7.57
C LYS A 43 -19.02 2.19 -7.40
N LEU A 44 -17.76 1.93 -7.13
CA LEU A 44 -17.24 0.57 -6.98
C LEU A 44 -17.64 0.00 -5.61
N ARG A 45 -18.19 -1.23 -5.60
CA ARG A 45 -18.86 -1.82 -4.44
C ARG A 45 -17.96 -1.99 -3.21
N TYR A 46 -16.74 -2.48 -3.42
CA TYR A 46 -15.83 -2.89 -2.33
C TYR A 46 -14.79 -1.83 -1.96
N LEU A 47 -14.99 -0.59 -2.38
CA LEU A 47 -14.21 0.55 -1.91
C LEU A 47 -15.02 1.37 -0.92
N VAL A 48 -14.36 1.84 0.13
CA VAL A 48 -14.97 2.77 1.10
C VAL A 48 -15.52 4.00 0.37
N LYS A 49 -16.72 4.42 0.74
CA LYS A 49 -17.37 5.58 0.12
C LYS A 49 -16.93 6.86 0.80
N VAL A 50 -16.61 7.85 -0.04
CA VAL A 50 -16.42 9.20 0.45
C VAL A 50 -17.77 9.90 0.56
N LYS A 51 -18.05 10.48 1.73
CA LYS A 51 -19.30 11.21 2.03
C LYS A 51 -19.13 12.71 1.81
N GLY A 52 -17.93 13.25 2.03
CA GLY A 52 -17.67 14.68 1.87
C GLY A 52 -16.23 15.08 2.17
N GLU A 53 -15.95 16.34 1.91
CA GLU A 53 -14.70 16.99 2.28
C GLU A 53 -14.97 18.33 2.95
N LYS A 54 -14.05 18.80 3.80
CA LYS A 54 -14.11 20.12 4.41
C LYS A 54 -12.72 20.71 4.53
N ARG A 55 -12.56 21.96 4.09
CA ARG A 55 -11.36 22.75 4.28
C ARG A 55 -11.65 23.89 5.25
N SER A 56 -10.83 24.05 6.27
CA SER A 56 -10.86 25.16 7.22
C SER A 56 -9.57 25.97 7.12
N ASN A 57 -9.41 26.98 7.99
CA ASN A 57 -8.18 27.79 8.02
C ASN A 57 -6.95 27.01 8.52
N ASN A 58 -7.14 25.89 9.25
CA ASN A 58 -6.04 25.18 9.91
C ASN A 58 -5.90 23.72 9.48
N TYR A 59 -6.93 23.14 8.88
CA TYR A 59 -6.95 21.72 8.52
C TYR A 59 -7.81 21.43 7.30
N TYR A 60 -7.51 20.32 6.67
CA TYR A 60 -8.35 19.67 5.66
C TYR A 60 -8.87 18.35 6.20
N SER A 61 -10.08 17.97 5.89
CA SER A 61 -10.69 16.72 6.32
C SER A 61 -11.56 16.09 5.27
N ILE A 62 -11.67 14.76 5.31
CA ILE A 62 -12.61 13.97 4.53
C ILE A 62 -13.47 13.12 5.46
N ASP A 63 -14.72 12.91 5.06
CA ASP A 63 -15.68 12.03 5.73
C ASP A 63 -15.86 10.76 4.89
N LEU A 64 -15.67 9.61 5.51
CA LEU A 64 -15.77 8.30 4.90
C LEU A 64 -16.92 7.52 5.53
N GLU A 65 -17.50 6.62 4.75
CA GLU A 65 -18.49 5.66 5.24
C GLU A 65 -17.89 4.82 6.36
N TYR A 66 -18.68 4.64 7.43
CA TYR A 66 -18.38 3.71 8.50
C TYR A 66 -19.29 2.48 8.41
N ASN A 67 -18.71 1.29 8.51
CA ASN A 67 -19.45 0.04 8.59
C ASN A 67 -19.04 -0.70 9.88
N SER A 68 -19.98 -0.79 10.83
CA SER A 68 -19.74 -1.41 12.14
C SER A 68 -19.64 -2.93 12.08
N GLU A 69 -20.06 -3.57 10.99
CA GLU A 69 -20.04 -5.03 10.85
C GLU A 69 -18.69 -5.55 10.35
N ASN A 70 -17.87 -4.67 9.74
CA ASN A 70 -16.59 -5.06 9.20
C ASN A 70 -15.51 -5.04 10.27
N ILE A 71 -14.67 -6.07 10.25
CA ILE A 71 -13.48 -6.20 11.09
C ILE A 71 -12.20 -6.09 10.25
N PRO A 72 -11.05 -5.69 10.84
CA PRO A 72 -9.77 -5.75 10.14
C PRO A 72 -9.49 -7.15 9.59
N PHE A 73 -8.94 -7.22 8.37
CA PHE A 73 -8.61 -8.52 7.76
C PHE A 73 -7.62 -9.33 8.60
N PHE A 74 -6.71 -8.66 9.30
CA PHE A 74 -5.80 -9.31 10.24
C PHE A 74 -6.57 -10.06 11.35
N GLU A 75 -7.62 -9.46 11.91
CA GLU A 75 -8.48 -10.10 12.90
C GLU A 75 -9.26 -11.27 12.29
N PHE A 76 -9.78 -11.09 11.07
CA PHE A 76 -10.47 -12.15 10.32
C PHE A 76 -9.57 -13.37 10.10
N LEU A 77 -8.28 -13.17 9.75
CA LEU A 77 -7.27 -14.23 9.60
C LEU A 77 -7.11 -15.10 10.85
N HIS A 78 -7.24 -14.51 12.04
CA HIS A 78 -7.12 -15.25 13.31
C HIS A 78 -8.41 -15.95 13.74
N GLN A 79 -9.55 -15.56 13.18
CA GLN A 79 -10.87 -16.09 13.53
C GLN A 79 -11.37 -17.17 12.56
N LYS A 80 -10.84 -17.24 11.36
CA LYS A 80 -11.33 -18.10 10.27
C LYS A 80 -10.29 -19.09 9.77
N HIS A 81 -10.74 -20.07 8.99
CA HIS A 81 -9.85 -20.98 8.30
C HIS A 81 -8.99 -20.24 7.27
N LEU A 82 -7.79 -20.77 7.03
CA LEU A 82 -6.87 -20.21 6.05
C LEU A 82 -7.49 -20.10 4.65
N ASP A 83 -8.29 -21.11 4.25
CA ASP A 83 -8.95 -21.12 2.93
C ASP A 83 -9.94 -19.97 2.77
N ASP A 84 -10.71 -19.62 3.81
CA ASP A 84 -11.61 -18.45 3.80
C ASP A 84 -10.81 -17.15 3.61
N SER A 85 -9.70 -17.02 4.30
CA SER A 85 -8.83 -15.86 4.24
C SER A 85 -8.16 -15.74 2.88
N MET A 86 -7.72 -16.85 2.29
CA MET A 86 -7.16 -16.87 0.95
C MET A 86 -8.21 -16.51 -0.09
N ALA A 87 -9.45 -17.00 0.04
CA ALA A 87 -10.56 -16.64 -0.85
C ALA A 87 -10.87 -15.14 -0.82
N VAL A 88 -10.79 -14.50 0.36
CA VAL A 88 -10.93 -13.02 0.47
C VAL A 88 -9.80 -12.31 -0.27
N LEU A 89 -8.54 -12.73 -0.12
CA LEU A 89 -7.41 -12.12 -0.81
C LEU A 89 -7.50 -12.29 -2.33
N ASP A 90 -7.88 -13.45 -2.80
CA ASP A 90 -8.08 -13.71 -4.23
C ASP A 90 -9.22 -12.84 -4.79
N HIS A 91 -10.30 -12.67 -4.01
CA HIS A 91 -11.39 -11.77 -4.37
C HIS A 91 -10.92 -10.31 -4.45
N VAL A 92 -10.19 -9.83 -3.44
CA VAL A 92 -9.62 -8.47 -3.44
C VAL A 92 -8.74 -8.27 -4.67
N TRP A 93 -7.86 -9.22 -4.97
CA TRP A 93 -6.97 -9.13 -6.12
C TRP A 93 -7.71 -9.11 -7.45
N ALA A 94 -8.63 -10.06 -7.66
CA ALA A 94 -9.45 -10.11 -8.87
C ALA A 94 -10.26 -8.81 -9.03
N TYR A 95 -10.84 -8.32 -7.94
CA TYR A 95 -11.62 -7.08 -7.95
C TYR A 95 -10.79 -5.85 -8.34
N LEU A 96 -9.60 -5.69 -7.77
CA LEU A 96 -8.68 -4.61 -8.14
C LEU A 96 -8.27 -4.72 -9.60
N TYR A 97 -7.93 -5.92 -10.05
CA TYR A 97 -7.52 -6.18 -11.42
C TYR A 97 -8.62 -5.79 -12.42
N ASP A 98 -9.85 -6.26 -12.18
CA ASP A 98 -10.97 -6.08 -13.11
C ASP A 98 -11.55 -4.65 -13.09
N ASN A 99 -11.45 -3.93 -11.99
CA ASN A 99 -12.12 -2.64 -11.82
C ASN A 99 -11.19 -1.44 -11.78
N ILE A 100 -9.94 -1.63 -11.36
CA ILE A 100 -8.97 -0.55 -11.20
C ILE A 100 -7.78 -0.74 -12.16
N HIS A 101 -7.11 -1.89 -12.12
CA HIS A 101 -5.87 -2.12 -12.84
C HIS A 101 -6.04 -2.34 -14.35
N LYS A 102 -7.23 -2.73 -14.82
CA LYS A 102 -7.49 -3.01 -16.26
C LYS A 102 -7.16 -1.83 -17.17
N ASP A 103 -7.32 -0.62 -16.66
CA ASP A 103 -7.06 0.61 -17.41
C ASP A 103 -5.60 1.07 -17.31
N ALA A 104 -4.77 0.33 -16.60
CA ALA A 104 -3.35 0.64 -16.47
C ALA A 104 -2.64 0.52 -17.82
N LYS A 105 -2.07 1.62 -18.29
CA LYS A 105 -1.32 1.67 -19.54
C LYS A 105 0.14 1.32 -19.29
N LYS A 106 0.74 0.61 -20.26
CA LYS A 106 2.19 0.37 -20.24
C LYS A 106 2.90 1.73 -20.36
N ALA A 107 3.72 2.04 -19.37
CA ALA A 107 4.53 3.24 -19.39
C ALA A 107 5.78 3.04 -20.25
N ASN A 108 6.39 4.15 -20.65
CA ASN A 108 7.71 4.12 -21.26
C ASN A 108 8.76 3.69 -20.22
N TYR A 109 9.88 3.20 -20.71
CA TYR A 109 11.02 2.85 -19.88
C TYR A 109 11.67 4.10 -19.27
N TYR A 110 11.68 4.20 -17.94
CA TYR A 110 12.28 5.33 -17.21
C TYR A 110 13.38 4.86 -16.24
N PRO A 111 14.59 4.54 -16.72
CA PRO A 111 15.66 4.02 -15.87
C PRO A 111 16.03 4.98 -14.72
N LYS A 112 15.96 6.28 -14.94
CA LYS A 112 16.24 7.29 -13.88
C LYS A 112 15.24 7.19 -12.72
N ILE A 113 13.96 6.98 -13.01
CA ILE A 113 12.92 6.82 -11.98
C ILE A 113 13.16 5.55 -11.16
N ARG A 114 13.46 4.44 -11.83
CA ARG A 114 13.84 3.19 -11.18
C ARG A 114 15.05 3.39 -10.27
N ASP A 115 16.11 3.99 -10.77
CA ASP A 115 17.33 4.19 -10.01
C ASP A 115 17.11 5.11 -8.80
N GLN A 116 16.32 6.16 -8.94
CA GLN A 116 15.90 7.01 -7.83
C GLN A 116 15.06 6.25 -6.80
N TYR A 117 14.13 5.41 -7.24
CA TYR A 117 13.32 4.59 -6.33
C TYR A 117 14.18 3.64 -5.49
N ILE A 118 15.09 2.89 -6.14
CA ILE A 118 16.00 1.97 -5.47
C ILE A 118 16.89 2.73 -4.48
N LYS A 119 17.46 3.86 -4.88
CA LYS A 119 18.27 4.69 -4.00
C LYS A 119 17.47 5.20 -2.80
N LYS A 120 16.26 5.74 -3.04
CA LYS A 120 15.43 6.37 -2.01
C LYS A 120 14.81 5.36 -1.04
N HIS A 121 14.27 4.25 -1.55
CA HIS A 121 13.46 3.32 -0.75
C HIS A 121 14.21 2.08 -0.28
N ILE A 122 15.36 1.76 -0.87
CA ILE A 122 16.19 0.63 -0.45
C ILE A 122 17.44 1.15 0.23
N TYR A 123 18.36 1.72 -0.55
CA TYR A 123 19.68 2.08 -0.03
C TYR A 123 19.63 3.16 1.05
N SER A 124 18.86 4.23 0.87
CA SER A 124 18.79 5.28 1.88
C SER A 124 18.13 4.83 3.20
N CYS A 125 17.23 3.85 3.15
CA CYS A 125 16.66 3.27 4.36
C CYS A 125 17.72 2.41 5.10
N VAL A 126 18.46 1.59 4.37
CA VAL A 126 19.55 0.78 4.93
C VAL A 126 20.64 1.67 5.49
N GLU A 127 21.10 2.69 4.76
CA GLU A 127 22.10 3.66 5.22
C GLU A 127 21.69 4.40 6.49
N LYS A 128 20.40 4.71 6.64
CA LYS A 128 19.88 5.31 7.88
C LYS A 128 19.90 4.33 9.04
N ALA A 129 19.53 3.08 8.81
CA ALA A 129 19.55 2.03 9.83
C ALA A 129 20.99 1.71 10.27
N GLU A 130 21.94 1.64 9.36
CA GLU A 130 23.37 1.43 9.65
C GLU A 130 24.02 2.54 10.48
N LYS A 131 23.46 3.75 10.49
CA LYS A 131 23.94 4.85 11.33
C LYS A 131 23.63 4.67 12.82
N VAL A 132 22.61 3.86 13.14
CA VAL A 132 22.11 3.64 14.49
C VAL A 132 22.31 2.20 14.96
N ASP A 133 22.76 1.31 14.09
CA ASP A 133 22.91 -0.12 14.37
C ASP A 133 24.21 -0.65 13.72
N ASP A 134 25.23 -0.87 14.57
CA ASP A 134 26.53 -1.39 14.13
C ASP A 134 26.47 -2.85 13.72
N GLU A 135 25.57 -3.66 14.29
CA GLU A 135 25.40 -5.07 13.90
C GLU A 135 24.87 -5.16 12.47
N LEU A 136 23.89 -4.30 12.13
CA LEU A 136 23.37 -4.23 10.77
C LEU A 136 24.46 -3.84 9.77
N ARG A 137 25.32 -2.88 10.12
CA ARG A 137 26.48 -2.48 9.30
C ARG A 137 27.44 -3.66 9.09
N MET A 138 27.73 -4.40 10.14
CA MET A 138 28.58 -5.59 10.06
C MET A 138 27.92 -6.68 9.19
N VAL A 139 26.66 -6.98 9.43
CA VAL A 139 25.90 -7.97 8.64
C VAL A 139 25.90 -7.62 7.15
N ARG A 140 25.73 -6.35 6.81
CA ARG A 140 25.72 -5.91 5.42
C ARG A 140 27.06 -6.05 4.71
N SER A 141 28.17 -6.05 5.45
CA SER A 141 29.51 -6.22 4.85
C SER A 141 29.78 -7.63 4.29
N PHE A 142 28.95 -8.61 4.63
CA PHE A 142 29.07 -9.98 4.11
C PHE A 142 28.30 -10.14 2.79
N ASP A 143 28.84 -10.94 1.87
CA ASP A 143 28.14 -11.31 0.63
C ASP A 143 26.93 -12.21 0.90
N LYS A 144 27.00 -13.00 1.97
CA LYS A 144 25.98 -13.95 2.36
C LYS A 144 25.65 -13.84 3.84
N ILE A 145 24.38 -14.11 4.15
CA ILE A 145 23.85 -14.12 5.52
C ILE A 145 23.14 -15.44 5.81
N LYS A 146 23.17 -15.87 7.06
CA LYS A 146 22.46 -17.08 7.51
C LYS A 146 21.26 -16.71 8.34
N ILE A 147 20.06 -17.09 7.89
CA ILE A 147 18.80 -16.84 8.58
C ILE A 147 18.13 -18.19 8.83
N ASN A 148 17.83 -18.50 10.10
CA ASN A 148 17.17 -19.75 10.49
C ASN A 148 17.85 -21.01 9.91
N GLY A 149 19.21 -21.01 9.91
CA GLY A 149 19.99 -22.13 9.42
C GLY A 149 20.18 -22.18 7.90
N ARG A 150 19.54 -21.33 7.13
CA ARG A 150 19.66 -21.26 5.67
C ARG A 150 20.50 -20.09 5.24
N GLU A 151 21.32 -20.31 4.20
CA GLU A 151 22.19 -19.29 3.62
C GLU A 151 21.48 -18.53 2.50
N TYR A 152 21.62 -17.22 2.50
CA TYR A 152 21.05 -16.31 1.50
C TYR A 152 22.09 -15.32 1.02
N ASP A 153 21.99 -14.89 -0.23
CA ASP A 153 22.75 -13.75 -0.71
C ASP A 153 22.32 -12.47 0.02
N ASN A 154 23.27 -11.63 0.33
CA ASN A 154 22.96 -10.33 0.95
C ASN A 154 22.51 -9.31 -0.08
N LEU A 155 22.00 -8.16 0.38
CA LEU A 155 21.36 -7.11 -0.43
C LEU A 155 22.20 -6.71 -1.65
N ASP A 156 23.48 -6.39 -1.47
CA ASP A 156 24.33 -5.91 -2.56
C ASP A 156 24.59 -6.98 -3.63
N VAL A 157 24.71 -8.25 -3.21
CA VAL A 157 24.84 -9.39 -4.14
C VAL A 157 23.53 -9.59 -4.93
N ILE A 158 22.39 -9.53 -4.25
CA ILE A 158 21.06 -9.61 -4.91
C ILE A 158 20.90 -8.48 -5.93
N MET A 159 21.23 -7.25 -5.54
CA MET A 159 21.11 -6.09 -6.42
C MET A 159 22.07 -6.17 -7.61
N ALA A 160 23.27 -6.69 -7.43
CA ALA A 160 24.23 -6.94 -8.53
C ALA A 160 23.68 -7.98 -9.50
N LYS A 161 23.10 -9.10 -9.00
CA LYS A 161 22.45 -10.13 -9.83
C LYS A 161 21.27 -9.58 -10.62
N ILE A 162 20.42 -8.75 -10.00
CA ILE A 162 19.30 -8.08 -10.69
C ILE A 162 19.84 -7.15 -11.78
N LYS A 163 20.84 -6.33 -11.48
CA LYS A 163 21.44 -5.40 -12.45
C LYS A 163 22.10 -6.10 -13.64
N SER A 164 22.74 -7.25 -13.42
CA SER A 164 23.37 -8.04 -14.49
C SER A 164 22.33 -8.73 -15.39
N ASN A 165 21.15 -9.01 -14.88
CA ASN A 165 20.04 -9.56 -15.67
C ASN A 165 19.31 -8.44 -16.43
N LYS A 166 19.69 -8.24 -17.70
CA LYS A 166 19.15 -7.16 -18.55
C LYS A 166 17.61 -7.20 -18.67
N HIS A 167 17.01 -8.41 -18.70
CA HIS A 167 15.56 -8.57 -18.78
C HIS A 167 14.89 -8.13 -17.48
N ALA A 168 15.29 -8.70 -16.35
CA ALA A 168 14.75 -8.34 -15.04
C ALA A 168 14.91 -6.85 -14.75
N TRP A 169 16.07 -6.28 -15.09
CA TRP A 169 16.35 -4.86 -14.90
C TRP A 169 15.47 -3.96 -15.76
N ARG A 170 15.19 -4.37 -17.01
CA ARG A 170 14.26 -3.69 -17.90
C ARG A 170 12.83 -3.80 -17.38
N ASP A 171 12.40 -4.97 -16.92
CA ASP A 171 11.05 -5.21 -16.43
C ASP A 171 10.73 -4.38 -15.19
N ILE A 172 11.68 -4.25 -14.27
CA ILE A 172 11.57 -3.35 -13.11
C ILE A 172 11.37 -1.89 -13.51
N ALA A 173 11.97 -1.47 -14.64
CA ALA A 173 11.87 -0.10 -15.12
C ALA A 173 10.71 0.15 -16.08
N THR A 174 10.08 -0.93 -16.58
CA THR A 174 8.91 -0.86 -17.47
C THR A 174 7.69 -1.28 -16.68
N TYR A 175 7.01 -0.33 -16.08
CA TYR A 175 5.80 -0.56 -15.31
C TYR A 175 4.57 -0.07 -16.07
N ARG A 176 3.44 -0.64 -15.75
CA ARG A 176 2.16 -0.12 -16.22
C ARG A 176 1.77 1.03 -15.32
N ARG A 177 1.74 2.22 -15.90
CA ARG A 177 1.27 3.41 -15.23
C ARG A 177 -0.21 3.58 -15.49
N GLY A 178 -0.92 3.96 -14.46
CA GLY A 178 -2.27 4.47 -14.55
C GLY A 178 -2.61 5.10 -13.21
N ASP A 179 -3.50 6.08 -13.21
CA ASP A 179 -4.14 6.63 -11.99
C ASP A 179 -5.00 5.56 -11.29
N VAL A 180 -4.60 4.32 -11.44
CA VAL A 180 -5.40 3.10 -11.27
C VAL A 180 -4.63 2.09 -10.42
N VAL A 181 -3.99 2.60 -9.39
CA VAL A 181 -3.45 1.77 -8.32
C VAL A 181 -4.02 2.26 -7.00
N HIS A 182 -4.18 1.35 -6.06
CA HIS A 182 -4.51 1.71 -4.69
C HIS A 182 -3.32 2.43 -4.01
N GLY A 183 -2.11 2.00 -4.31
CA GLY A 183 -0.86 2.61 -3.86
C GLY A 183 -0.40 2.19 -2.47
N ASP A 184 -1.28 1.65 -1.62
CA ASP A 184 -0.96 1.08 -0.31
C ASP A 184 -1.84 -0.13 0.01
N MET A 185 -1.80 -1.16 -0.84
CA MET A 185 -2.63 -2.36 -0.68
C MET A 185 -2.08 -3.32 0.38
N ALA A 186 -1.90 -2.81 1.60
CA ALA A 186 -1.55 -3.61 2.76
C ALA A 186 -2.79 -4.35 3.31
N ILE A 187 -2.60 -5.44 4.02
CA ILE A 187 -3.72 -6.17 4.65
C ILE A 187 -4.45 -5.34 5.71
N ASP A 188 -3.77 -4.37 6.33
CA ASP A 188 -4.35 -3.43 7.29
C ASP A 188 -5.36 -2.47 6.62
N ASN A 189 -5.30 -2.34 5.29
CA ASN A 189 -6.21 -1.53 4.48
C ASN A 189 -7.36 -2.36 3.88
N ILE A 190 -7.60 -3.57 4.41
CA ILE A 190 -8.72 -4.43 4.07
C ILE A 190 -9.54 -4.68 5.34
N LEU A 191 -10.81 -4.30 5.29
CA LEU A 191 -11.81 -4.72 6.26
C LEU A 191 -12.64 -5.84 5.63
N VAL A 192 -13.20 -6.72 6.46
CA VAL A 192 -13.99 -7.88 5.98
C VAL A 192 -15.24 -8.03 6.83
N SER A 193 -16.37 -8.28 6.20
CA SER A 193 -17.57 -8.73 6.89
C SER A 193 -17.38 -10.18 7.36
N PRO A 194 -17.44 -10.48 8.68
CA PRO A 194 -17.21 -11.81 9.19
C PRO A 194 -18.33 -12.81 8.81
N THR A 195 -19.48 -12.30 8.37
CA THR A 195 -20.64 -13.10 7.98
C THR A 195 -20.68 -13.39 6.48
N SER A 196 -20.42 -12.38 5.65
CA SER A 196 -20.51 -12.53 4.19
C SER A 196 -19.14 -12.72 3.51
N HIS A 197 -18.04 -12.61 4.25
CA HIS A 197 -16.65 -12.65 3.76
C HIS A 197 -16.38 -11.60 2.65
N GLN A 198 -17.21 -10.55 2.57
CA GLN A 198 -17.04 -9.49 1.59
C GLN A 198 -15.98 -8.48 2.07
N PRO A 199 -14.99 -8.15 1.24
CA PRO A 199 -13.99 -7.14 1.59
C PRO A 199 -14.55 -5.73 1.45
N LEU A 200 -13.98 -4.81 2.24
CA LEU A 200 -14.06 -3.36 2.06
C LEU A 200 -12.64 -2.82 2.07
N ILE A 201 -12.21 -2.27 0.95
CA ILE A 201 -10.87 -1.72 0.75
C ILE A 201 -10.88 -0.25 1.16
N ILE A 202 -9.92 0.14 1.99
CA ILE A 202 -9.81 1.47 2.58
C ILE A 202 -8.40 2.05 2.33
N ASP A 203 -8.23 3.34 2.56
CA ASP A 203 -6.94 4.03 2.63
C ASP A 203 -6.06 3.97 1.36
N PRO A 204 -6.57 4.33 0.18
CA PRO A 204 -5.72 4.44 -0.99
C PRO A 204 -4.68 5.56 -0.82
N ALA A 205 -3.47 5.33 -1.36
CA ALA A 205 -2.37 6.29 -1.39
C ALA A 205 -1.87 6.50 -2.83
N PRO A 206 -2.69 7.15 -3.70
CA PRO A 206 -2.42 7.21 -5.14
C PRO A 206 -1.29 8.17 -5.54
N ASP A 207 -0.83 9.01 -4.62
CA ASP A 207 0.04 10.17 -4.89
C ASP A 207 1.51 9.97 -4.53
N GLY A 208 1.84 8.86 -3.87
CA GLY A 208 3.13 8.74 -3.18
C GLY A 208 4.24 8.07 -3.95
N ASN A 209 3.98 7.47 -5.11
CA ASN A 209 4.91 6.50 -5.64
C ASN A 209 5.40 6.82 -7.05
N LEU A 210 6.72 6.91 -7.17
CA LEU A 210 7.44 7.02 -8.44
C LEU A 210 7.23 5.81 -9.36
N ILE A 211 6.78 4.69 -8.81
CA ILE A 211 6.44 3.46 -9.52
C ILE A 211 4.95 3.19 -9.27
N GLU A 212 4.12 3.58 -10.22
CA GLU A 212 2.69 3.37 -10.18
C GLU A 212 2.32 2.25 -11.14
N GLY A 213 1.86 1.14 -10.60
CA GLY A 213 1.42 0.03 -11.42
C GLY A 213 0.80 -1.10 -10.59
N PRO A 214 0.00 -1.98 -11.20
CA PRO A 214 -0.65 -3.09 -10.50
C PRO A 214 0.30 -3.98 -9.72
N VAL A 215 1.53 -4.15 -10.19
CA VAL A 215 2.56 -4.95 -9.51
C VAL A 215 2.92 -4.38 -8.13
N PHE A 216 2.74 -3.08 -7.92
CA PHE A 216 3.00 -2.43 -6.64
C PHE A 216 1.96 -2.84 -5.59
N ASP A 217 0.68 -2.79 -5.95
CA ASP A 217 -0.41 -3.25 -5.08
C ASP A 217 -0.27 -4.74 -4.76
N LEU A 218 0.10 -5.57 -5.74
CA LEU A 218 0.38 -6.99 -5.53
C LEU A 218 1.57 -7.20 -4.58
N GLY A 219 2.63 -6.43 -4.74
CA GLY A 219 3.81 -6.47 -3.87
C GLY A 219 3.46 -6.14 -2.42
N LYS A 220 2.66 -5.10 -2.21
CA LYS A 220 2.15 -4.71 -0.89
C LYS A 220 1.29 -5.81 -0.27
N LEU A 221 0.33 -6.35 -1.01
CA LEU A 221 -0.53 -7.43 -0.54
C LEU A 221 0.26 -8.71 -0.20
N SER A 222 1.35 -8.97 -0.92
CA SER A 222 2.19 -10.14 -0.73
C SER A 222 3.16 -10.06 0.46
N GLN A 223 3.36 -8.88 1.05
CA GLN A 223 4.28 -8.70 2.18
C GLN A 223 3.90 -9.58 3.38
N TYR A 224 2.63 -9.87 3.55
CA TYR A 224 2.09 -10.61 4.70
C TYR A 224 1.92 -12.11 4.47
N LYS A 225 2.17 -12.62 3.26
CA LYS A 225 2.07 -14.08 2.97
C LYS A 225 3.20 -14.92 3.59
N ARG A 226 4.17 -14.31 4.26
CA ARG A 226 5.38 -15.01 4.77
C ARG A 226 5.56 -14.93 6.28
N GLN A 227 4.61 -14.37 7.01
CA GLN A 227 4.54 -14.42 8.46
C GLN A 227 3.56 -15.52 8.90
#